data_5003877390d1b5af8fa9fedaf4dedea7
#
_entry.id   5003877390d1b5af8fa9fedaf4dedea7
#
_cell.length_a   1.000
_cell.length_b   1.000
_cell.length_c   1.000
_cell.angle_alpha   90.00
_cell.angle_beta   90.00
_cell.angle_gamma   90.00
#
_symmetry.space_group_name_H-M   'P 1'
#
loop_
_entity.id
_entity.type
_entity.pdbx_description
1 polymer ?
#
loop_
_entity_poly.entity_id
_entity_poly.type
_entity_poly.pdbx_seq_one_letter_code
_entity_poly.pdbx_strand_id
1 'polypeptide(L)'
;MIILDYSQIALSNILPFQSDIKRQSPEEIKNLIRHTTLSTIKSYKKKYGKEYGEMVIACDGRTYWRKEVFPHYKAMRKVNREKSELDWGLIFDTLAELRQDLIDNFPYKVLHIDKAEADDVIACLSNWSQTNNLVQEGLFSSPQKVLIVSSDKDFIQLQKNDNVRQWS
;
A
#
# COMPACT_ATOMS: atom_id res chain seq x y z
N MET A 1 12.59 -4.91 6.59
CA MET A 1 11.86 -3.83 5.85
C MET A 1 10.36 -4.10 5.93
N ILE A 2 9.56 -3.06 6.19
CA ILE A 2 8.08 -3.13 6.10
C ILE A 2 7.68 -2.58 4.74
N ILE A 3 6.87 -3.29 3.97
CA ILE A 3 6.33 -2.83 2.68
C ILE A 3 4.82 -2.76 2.83
N LEU A 4 4.26 -1.56 2.73
CA LEU A 4 2.84 -1.29 2.94
C LEU A 4 2.16 -1.03 1.60
N ASP A 5 1.09 -1.78 1.32
CA ASP A 5 0.18 -1.54 0.19
C ASP A 5 -0.74 -0.35 0.52
N TYR A 6 -0.44 0.80 -0.09
CA TYR A 6 -1.10 2.06 0.25
C TYR A 6 -2.59 2.05 -0.03
N SER A 7 -2.97 1.66 -1.24
CA SER A 7 -4.38 1.71 -1.66
C SER A 7 -5.23 0.71 -0.88
N GLN A 8 -4.70 -0.48 -0.66
CA GLN A 8 -5.41 -1.50 0.09
C GLN A 8 -5.63 -1.08 1.55
N ILE A 9 -4.60 -0.56 2.22
CA ILE A 9 -4.69 -0.09 3.61
C ILE A 9 -5.66 1.09 3.73
N ALA A 10 -5.56 2.08 2.85
CA ALA A 10 -6.44 3.25 2.89
C ALA A 10 -7.90 2.86 2.67
N LEU A 11 -8.18 2.05 1.64
CA LEU A 11 -9.54 1.64 1.32
C LEU A 11 -10.13 0.70 2.39
N SER A 12 -9.35 -0.20 2.98
CA SER A 12 -9.82 -1.07 4.06
C SER A 12 -10.24 -0.30 5.31
N ASN A 13 -9.67 0.89 5.54
CA ASN A 13 -10.03 1.77 6.64
C ASN A 13 -11.32 2.58 6.37
N ILE A 14 -11.72 2.76 5.12
CA ILE A 14 -12.84 3.62 4.72
C ILE A 14 -14.10 2.79 4.45
N LEU A 15 -13.96 1.69 3.74
CA LEU A 15 -15.09 0.88 3.27
C LEU A 15 -16.03 0.38 4.38
N PRO A 16 -15.57 0.04 5.60
CA PRO A 16 -16.46 -0.32 6.70
C PRO A 16 -17.41 0.81 7.13
N PHE A 17 -17.04 2.08 6.87
CA PHE A 17 -17.80 3.27 7.24
C PHE A 17 -18.60 3.86 6.08
N GLN A 18 -18.79 3.12 4.97
CA GLN A 18 -19.45 3.65 3.77
C GLN A 18 -20.87 4.19 4.02
N SER A 19 -21.63 3.60 4.96
CA SER A 19 -22.97 4.09 5.33
C SER A 19 -22.93 5.45 6.04
N ASP A 20 -21.88 5.70 6.82
CA ASP A 20 -21.71 6.94 7.58
C ASP A 20 -21.11 8.03 6.70
N ILE A 21 -20.19 7.67 5.81
CA ILE A 21 -19.56 8.58 4.83
C ILE A 21 -20.59 9.28 3.95
N LYS A 22 -21.67 8.61 3.55
CA LYS A 22 -22.74 9.20 2.74
C LYS A 22 -23.42 10.42 3.38
N ARG A 23 -23.34 10.55 4.70
CA ARG A 23 -23.98 11.63 5.47
C ARG A 23 -23.00 12.74 5.84
N GLN A 24 -21.72 12.58 5.50
CA GLN A 24 -20.67 13.52 5.85
C GLN A 24 -20.41 14.50 4.71
N SER A 25 -19.95 15.68 5.08
CA SER A 25 -19.45 16.67 4.12
C SER A 25 -18.16 16.19 3.46
N PRO A 26 -17.81 16.70 2.28
CA PRO A 26 -16.55 16.37 1.61
C PRO A 26 -15.31 16.57 2.49
N GLU A 27 -15.32 17.62 3.33
CA GLU A 27 -14.20 17.91 4.24
C GLU A 27 -14.10 16.89 5.38
N GLU A 28 -15.21 16.45 5.93
CA GLU A 28 -15.25 15.39 6.95
C GLU A 28 -14.73 14.06 6.38
N ILE A 29 -15.10 13.73 5.15
CA ILE A 29 -14.62 12.55 4.44
C ILE A 29 -13.10 12.62 4.23
N LYS A 30 -12.59 13.75 3.75
CA LYS A 30 -11.15 13.97 3.59
C LYS A 30 -10.40 13.78 4.91
N ASN A 31 -10.90 14.40 5.98
CA ASN A 31 -10.28 14.30 7.30
C ASN A 31 -10.31 12.87 7.85
N LEU A 32 -11.41 12.14 7.66
CA LEU A 32 -11.52 10.73 8.04
C LEU A 32 -10.47 9.88 7.31
N ILE A 33 -10.38 10.01 5.99
CA ILE A 33 -9.42 9.27 5.16
C ILE A 33 -7.99 9.54 5.62
N ARG A 34 -7.63 10.81 5.78
CA ARG A 34 -6.29 11.23 6.20
C ARG A 34 -5.95 10.69 7.59
N HIS A 35 -6.85 10.90 8.55
CA HIS A 35 -6.63 10.47 9.94
C HIS A 35 -6.49 8.96 10.06
N THR A 36 -7.40 8.19 9.49
CA THR A 36 -7.38 6.73 9.60
C THR A 36 -6.17 6.12 8.90
N THR A 37 -5.85 6.61 7.70
CA THR A 37 -4.69 6.10 6.95
C THR A 37 -3.37 6.42 7.67
N LEU A 38 -3.15 7.66 8.12
CA LEU A 38 -1.94 8.04 8.85
C LEU A 38 -1.81 7.31 10.19
N SER A 39 -2.91 7.14 10.91
CA SER A 39 -2.93 6.40 12.18
C SER A 39 -2.55 4.94 11.97
N THR A 40 -3.04 4.33 10.89
CA THR A 40 -2.72 2.94 10.54
C THR A 40 -1.24 2.80 10.16
N ILE A 41 -0.72 3.66 9.29
CA ILE A 41 0.72 3.69 8.92
C ILE A 41 1.59 3.80 10.18
N LYS A 42 1.29 4.77 11.05
CA LYS A 42 2.00 4.99 12.32
C LYS A 42 1.92 3.76 13.24
N SER A 43 0.77 3.12 13.33
CA SER A 43 0.56 1.91 14.14
C SER A 43 1.44 0.76 13.66
N TYR A 44 1.48 0.48 12.36
CA TYR A 44 2.35 -0.55 11.80
C TYR A 44 3.83 -0.24 12.00
N LYS A 45 4.25 1.02 11.78
CA LYS A 45 5.63 1.42 12.04
C LYS A 45 6.02 1.24 13.51
N LYS A 46 5.15 1.62 14.44
CA LYS A 46 5.37 1.46 15.87
C LYS A 46 5.46 -0.02 16.28
N LYS A 47 4.55 -0.85 15.75
CA LYS A 47 4.44 -2.27 16.12
C LYS A 47 5.59 -3.10 15.57
N TYR A 48 5.97 -2.88 14.33
CA TYR A 48 6.88 -3.76 13.59
C TYR A 48 8.23 -3.13 13.27
N GLY A 49 8.38 -1.82 13.45
CA GLY A 49 9.61 -1.11 13.05
C GLY A 49 10.87 -1.59 13.75
N LYS A 50 10.76 -2.06 15.00
CA LYS A 50 11.91 -2.60 15.73
C LYS A 50 12.43 -3.90 15.10
N GLU A 51 11.53 -4.76 14.60
CA GLU A 51 11.91 -6.07 14.05
C GLU A 51 12.28 -5.98 12.57
N TYR A 52 11.51 -5.19 11.79
CA TYR A 52 11.64 -5.15 10.33
C TYR A 52 12.37 -3.89 9.82
N GLY A 53 12.58 -2.90 10.65
CA GLY A 53 13.32 -1.68 10.29
C GLY A 53 12.48 -0.66 9.54
N GLU A 54 12.99 -0.16 8.42
CA GLU A 54 12.36 0.91 7.66
C GLU A 54 11.04 0.51 7.01
N MET A 55 10.18 1.52 6.77
CA MET A 55 8.91 1.35 6.09
C MET A 55 8.97 1.97 4.70
N VAL A 56 8.51 1.20 3.72
CA VAL A 56 8.30 1.63 2.34
C VAL A 56 6.79 1.56 2.05
N ILE A 57 6.25 2.60 1.47
CA ILE A 57 4.85 2.70 1.08
C ILE A 57 4.79 2.51 -0.44
N ALA A 58 4.19 1.41 -0.89
CA ALA A 58 4.01 1.10 -2.30
C ALA A 58 2.66 1.63 -2.79
N CYS A 59 2.68 2.45 -3.83
CA CYS A 59 1.50 3.09 -4.39
C CYS A 59 1.27 2.67 -5.83
N ASP A 60 -0.01 2.53 -6.20
CA ASP A 60 -0.41 2.29 -7.60
C ASP A 60 -0.07 3.49 -8.49
N GLY A 61 0.45 3.23 -9.68
CA GLY A 61 0.56 4.21 -10.74
C GLY A 61 -0.81 4.67 -11.25
N ARG A 62 -0.84 5.78 -11.99
CA ARG A 62 -2.08 6.27 -12.61
C ARG A 62 -2.60 5.32 -13.71
N THR A 63 -1.68 4.73 -14.43
CA THR A 63 -1.93 3.77 -15.51
C THR A 63 -1.23 2.46 -15.18
N TYR A 64 -1.66 1.38 -15.82
CA TYR A 64 -1.08 0.05 -15.59
C TYR A 64 -0.60 -0.52 -16.91
N TRP A 65 0.63 -1.01 -16.95
CA TRP A 65 1.18 -1.69 -18.12
C TRP A 65 0.28 -2.88 -18.57
N ARG A 66 -0.39 -3.54 -17.62
CA ARG A 66 -1.31 -4.64 -17.89
C ARG A 66 -2.49 -4.25 -18.77
N LYS A 67 -2.94 -2.98 -18.72
CA LYS A 67 -4.00 -2.47 -19.61
C LYS A 67 -3.52 -2.24 -21.03
N GLU A 68 -2.25 -1.99 -21.23
CA GLU A 68 -1.67 -1.87 -22.59
C GLU A 68 -1.68 -3.23 -23.28
N VAL A 69 -1.42 -4.32 -22.52
CA VAL A 69 -1.44 -5.70 -23.04
C VAL A 69 -2.85 -6.28 -23.08
N PHE A 70 -3.67 -5.98 -22.06
CA PHE A 70 -5.04 -6.48 -21.94
C PHE A 70 -5.99 -5.35 -21.52
N PRO A 71 -6.68 -4.69 -22.49
CA PRO A 71 -7.54 -3.53 -22.23
C PRO A 71 -8.67 -3.77 -21.22
N HIS A 72 -9.15 -5.01 -21.08
CA HIS A 72 -10.20 -5.39 -20.14
C HIS A 72 -9.69 -5.66 -18.72
N TYR A 73 -8.40 -5.49 -18.45
CA TYR A 73 -7.82 -5.70 -17.12
C TYR A 73 -8.52 -4.83 -16.07
N LYS A 74 -9.05 -5.47 -15.02
CA LYS A 74 -9.78 -4.82 -13.92
C LYS A 74 -10.99 -3.97 -14.36
N ALA A 75 -11.56 -4.20 -15.56
CA ALA A 75 -12.67 -3.38 -16.10
C ALA A 75 -13.90 -3.38 -15.18
N MET A 76 -14.22 -4.51 -14.54
CA MET A 76 -15.34 -4.61 -13.61
C MET A 76 -15.21 -3.72 -12.36
N ARG A 77 -14.00 -3.33 -11.97
CA ARG A 77 -13.80 -2.40 -10.84
C ARG A 77 -14.43 -1.03 -11.13
N LYS A 78 -14.36 -0.57 -12.40
CA LYS A 78 -14.99 0.69 -12.80
C LYS A 78 -16.52 0.58 -12.71
N VAL A 79 -17.09 -0.47 -13.25
CA VAL A 79 -18.55 -0.73 -13.21
C VAL A 79 -19.05 -0.81 -11.75
N ASN A 80 -18.32 -1.51 -10.88
CA ASN A 80 -18.71 -1.64 -9.48
C ASN A 80 -18.65 -0.29 -8.73
N ARG A 81 -17.66 0.56 -9.05
CA ARG A 81 -17.59 1.91 -8.47
C ARG A 81 -18.71 2.81 -8.95
N GLU A 82 -19.08 2.74 -10.23
CA GLU A 82 -20.21 3.52 -10.78
C GLU A 82 -21.55 3.12 -10.16
N LYS A 83 -21.69 1.88 -9.70
CA LYS A 83 -22.86 1.38 -8.95
C LYS A 83 -22.81 1.72 -7.46
N SER A 84 -21.67 2.12 -6.97
CA SER A 84 -21.48 2.51 -5.57
C SER A 84 -21.99 3.93 -5.34
N GLU A 85 -22.55 4.17 -4.17
CA GLU A 85 -23.02 5.51 -3.76
C GLU A 85 -21.89 6.37 -3.15
N LEU A 86 -20.64 5.88 -3.15
CA LEU A 86 -19.48 6.62 -2.67
C LEU A 86 -18.96 7.56 -3.75
N ASP A 87 -18.55 8.76 -3.34
CA ASP A 87 -17.80 9.67 -4.21
C ASP A 87 -16.35 9.18 -4.37
N TRP A 88 -16.15 8.28 -5.33
CA TRP A 88 -14.84 7.74 -5.64
C TRP A 88 -13.86 8.79 -6.17
N GLY A 89 -14.36 9.86 -6.78
CA GLY A 89 -13.55 11.00 -7.22
C GLY A 89 -12.88 11.65 -6.01
N LEU A 90 -13.68 12.08 -5.05
CA LEU A 90 -13.22 12.68 -3.80
C LEU A 90 -12.24 11.75 -3.04
N ILE A 91 -12.56 10.44 -2.97
CA ILE A 91 -11.69 9.47 -2.29
C ILE A 91 -10.32 9.40 -2.96
N PHE A 92 -10.25 9.22 -4.28
CA PHE A 92 -8.98 9.10 -4.99
C PHE A 92 -8.18 10.39 -5.00
N ASP A 93 -8.83 11.54 -5.11
CA ASP A 93 -8.16 12.85 -5.02
C ASP A 93 -7.54 13.03 -3.62
N THR A 94 -8.29 12.69 -2.58
CA THR A 94 -7.77 12.75 -1.20
C THR A 94 -6.59 11.80 -0.98
N LEU A 95 -6.64 10.59 -1.54
CA LEU A 95 -5.51 9.65 -1.46
C LEU A 95 -4.30 10.15 -2.25
N ALA A 96 -4.50 10.83 -3.37
CA ALA A 96 -3.42 11.43 -4.13
C ALA A 96 -2.77 12.60 -3.37
N GLU A 97 -3.57 13.48 -2.75
CA GLU A 97 -3.09 14.55 -1.88
C GLU A 97 -2.29 13.97 -0.70
N LEU A 98 -2.86 12.98 0.00
CA LEU A 98 -2.20 12.34 1.14
C LEU A 98 -0.89 11.65 0.77
N ARG A 99 -0.83 11.00 -0.41
CA ARG A 99 0.42 10.43 -0.92
C ARG A 99 1.48 11.49 -1.11
N GLN A 100 1.11 12.66 -1.67
CA GLN A 100 2.05 13.77 -1.84
C GLN A 100 2.54 14.29 -0.47
N ASP A 101 1.64 14.43 0.50
CA ASP A 101 2.02 14.80 1.87
C ASP A 101 2.99 13.81 2.50
N LEU A 102 2.78 12.50 2.27
CA LEU A 102 3.69 11.45 2.76
C LEU A 102 5.09 11.58 2.15
N ILE A 103 5.19 11.98 0.87
CA ILE A 103 6.47 12.22 0.19
C ILE A 103 7.16 13.45 0.78
N ASP A 104 6.43 14.54 0.97
CA ASP A 104 7.01 15.86 1.27
C ASP A 104 7.29 16.05 2.77
N ASN A 105 6.47 15.46 3.65
CA ASN A 105 6.43 15.82 5.07
C ASN A 105 6.71 14.65 6.04
N PHE A 106 6.85 13.42 5.56
CA PHE A 106 7.02 12.26 6.43
C PHE A 106 8.32 11.49 6.14
N PRO A 107 8.90 10.82 7.16
CA PRO A 107 10.16 10.10 7.01
C PRO A 107 9.96 8.70 6.38
N TYR A 108 9.00 8.55 5.47
CA TYR A 108 8.73 7.28 4.81
C TYR A 108 9.23 7.31 3.36
N LYS A 109 9.72 6.16 2.88
CA LYS A 109 9.99 5.97 1.46
C LYS A 109 8.68 5.66 0.75
N VAL A 110 8.23 6.54 -0.12
CA VAL A 110 7.02 6.34 -0.92
C VAL A 110 7.43 6.02 -2.35
N LEU A 111 7.00 4.87 -2.85
CA LEU A 111 7.26 4.43 -4.22
C LEU A 111 5.96 4.49 -5.03
N HIS A 112 5.93 5.44 -5.95
CA HIS A 112 4.86 5.65 -6.91
C HIS A 112 5.48 5.67 -8.31
N ILE A 113 5.44 4.53 -8.98
CA ILE A 113 6.13 4.30 -10.26
C ILE A 113 5.10 4.34 -11.38
N ASP A 114 5.38 5.13 -12.42
CA ASP A 114 4.49 5.20 -13.57
C ASP A 114 4.31 3.82 -14.21
N LYS A 115 3.07 3.53 -14.63
CA LYS A 115 2.63 2.26 -15.22
C LYS A 115 2.74 1.02 -14.34
N ALA A 116 3.29 1.09 -13.12
CA ALA A 116 3.36 -0.01 -12.18
C ALA A 116 2.18 0.01 -11.19
N GLU A 117 1.73 -1.15 -10.78
CA GLU A 117 0.82 -1.31 -9.64
C GLU A 117 1.63 -1.47 -8.34
N ALA A 118 1.01 -1.22 -7.20
CA ALA A 118 1.63 -1.48 -5.89
C ALA A 118 2.12 -2.93 -5.78
N ASP A 119 1.38 -3.87 -6.37
CA ASP A 119 1.73 -5.30 -6.42
C ASP A 119 3.09 -5.54 -7.10
N ASP A 120 3.37 -4.84 -8.21
CA ASP A 120 4.64 -4.93 -8.92
C ASP A 120 5.79 -4.41 -8.04
N VAL A 121 5.57 -3.27 -7.39
CA VAL A 121 6.56 -2.64 -6.49
C VAL A 121 6.87 -3.55 -5.30
N ILE A 122 5.84 -4.12 -4.66
CA ILE A 122 5.98 -5.02 -3.51
C ILE A 122 6.76 -6.28 -3.91
N ALA A 123 6.41 -6.89 -5.04
CA ALA A 123 7.07 -8.08 -5.55
C ALA A 123 8.56 -7.81 -5.89
N CYS A 124 8.83 -6.70 -6.60
CA CYS A 124 10.19 -6.30 -6.94
C CYS A 124 11.05 -6.04 -5.70
N LEU A 125 10.52 -5.27 -4.71
CA LEU A 125 11.24 -4.99 -3.48
C LEU A 125 11.51 -6.24 -2.65
N SER A 126 10.53 -7.14 -2.54
CA SER A 126 10.69 -8.40 -1.81
C SER A 126 11.79 -9.27 -2.43
N ASN A 127 11.84 -9.34 -3.77
CA ASN A 127 12.89 -10.08 -4.47
C ASN A 127 14.25 -9.37 -4.38
N TRP A 128 14.28 -8.04 -4.56
CA TRP A 128 15.50 -7.25 -4.45
C TRP A 128 16.14 -7.38 -3.06
N SER A 129 15.34 -7.46 -2.00
CA SER A 129 15.83 -7.58 -0.63
C SER A 129 16.58 -8.88 -0.37
N GLN A 130 16.38 -9.94 -1.18
CA GLN A 130 17.05 -11.22 -0.98
C GLN A 130 18.56 -11.13 -1.24
N THR A 131 19.01 -10.20 -2.07
CA THR A 131 20.41 -10.05 -2.46
C THR A 131 21.03 -8.71 -2.10
N ASN A 132 20.20 -7.66 -1.90
CA ASN A 132 20.69 -6.29 -1.75
C ASN A 132 20.43 -5.68 -0.36
N ASN A 133 19.55 -6.29 0.43
CA ASN A 133 19.23 -5.82 1.77
C ASN A 133 19.65 -6.86 2.80
N LEU A 134 20.98 -7.00 2.98
CA LEU A 134 21.59 -8.03 3.82
C LEU A 134 21.93 -7.46 5.20
N VAL A 135 21.73 -8.29 6.21
CA VAL A 135 22.17 -8.04 7.59
C VAL A 135 23.39 -8.92 7.89
N GLN A 136 24.44 -8.30 8.40
CA GLN A 136 25.64 -9.00 8.80
C GLN A 136 25.43 -9.69 10.15
N GLU A 137 25.62 -10.99 10.20
CA GLU A 137 25.52 -11.82 11.41
C GLU A 137 26.84 -12.60 11.59
N GLY A 138 27.81 -11.95 12.25
CA GLY A 138 29.15 -12.51 12.41
C GLY A 138 29.88 -12.62 11.06
N LEU A 139 30.26 -13.84 10.66
CA LEU A 139 30.92 -14.12 9.37
C LEU A 139 29.96 -14.32 8.20
N PHE A 140 28.66 -14.37 8.48
CA PHE A 140 27.63 -14.60 7.47
C PHE A 140 26.78 -13.35 7.27
N SER A 141 26.15 -13.25 6.10
CA SER A 141 25.12 -12.26 5.83
C SER A 141 23.83 -12.97 5.43
N SER A 142 22.70 -12.50 5.95
CA SER A 142 21.38 -13.03 5.63
C SER A 142 20.46 -11.91 5.12
N PRO A 143 19.47 -12.22 4.28
CA PRO A 143 18.49 -11.22 3.87
C PRO A 143 17.73 -10.67 5.06
N GLN A 144 17.56 -9.34 5.12
CA GLN A 144 16.75 -8.70 6.15
C GLN A 144 15.30 -9.19 6.09
N LYS A 145 14.67 -9.33 7.25
CA LYS A 145 13.24 -9.66 7.34
C LYS A 145 12.38 -8.66 6.57
N VAL A 146 11.41 -9.15 5.84
CA VAL A 146 10.43 -8.37 5.07
C VAL A 146 9.03 -8.68 5.60
N LEU A 147 8.27 -7.62 5.93
CA LEU A 147 6.88 -7.69 6.29
C LEU A 147 6.06 -6.98 5.22
N ILE A 148 5.24 -7.71 4.49
CA ILE A 148 4.26 -7.16 3.56
C ILE A 148 2.97 -6.91 4.33
N VAL A 149 2.48 -5.67 4.33
CA VAL A 149 1.21 -5.30 4.95
C VAL A 149 0.18 -5.11 3.85
N SER A 150 -0.56 -6.16 3.57
CA SER A 150 -1.66 -6.22 2.60
C SER A 150 -2.47 -7.50 2.81
N SER A 151 -3.77 -7.45 2.56
CA SER A 151 -4.66 -8.62 2.57
C SER A 151 -4.74 -9.32 1.21
N ASP A 152 -4.00 -8.87 0.20
CA ASP A 152 -4.01 -9.50 -1.12
C ASP A 152 -3.32 -10.86 -1.06
N LYS A 153 -4.06 -11.90 -1.50
CA LYS A 153 -3.59 -13.29 -1.48
C LYS A 153 -2.46 -13.56 -2.48
N ASP A 154 -2.29 -12.70 -3.47
CA ASP A 154 -1.24 -12.86 -4.47
C ASP A 154 0.17 -12.74 -3.86
N PHE A 155 0.29 -12.07 -2.71
CA PHE A 155 1.57 -11.99 -1.99
C PHE A 155 1.97 -13.26 -1.24
N ILE A 156 1.08 -14.23 -1.09
CA ILE A 156 1.41 -15.53 -0.48
C ILE A 156 2.57 -16.20 -1.24
N GLN A 157 2.63 -16.05 -2.56
CA GLN A 157 3.71 -16.59 -3.38
C GLN A 157 5.11 -16.03 -3.04
N LEU A 158 5.19 -14.85 -2.44
CA LEU A 158 6.46 -14.24 -2.02
C LEU A 158 7.00 -14.86 -0.73
N GLN A 159 6.16 -15.55 0.04
CA GLN A 159 6.56 -16.25 1.27
C GLN A 159 7.33 -17.55 1.00
N LYS A 160 7.66 -17.85 -0.26
CA LYS A 160 8.66 -18.86 -0.63
C LYS A 160 10.04 -18.55 -0.02
N ASN A 161 10.28 -17.29 0.33
CA ASN A 161 11.50 -16.85 1.02
C ASN A 161 11.21 -16.82 2.53
N ASP A 162 11.99 -17.52 3.34
CA ASP A 162 11.77 -17.69 4.78
C ASP A 162 11.77 -16.39 5.59
N ASN A 163 12.45 -15.36 5.08
CA ASN A 163 12.52 -14.02 5.68
C ASN A 163 11.35 -13.10 5.32
N VAL A 164 10.42 -13.55 4.46
CA VAL A 164 9.25 -12.77 4.02
C VAL A 164 8.00 -13.25 4.77
N ARG A 165 7.27 -12.31 5.35
CA ARG A 165 5.98 -12.56 5.99
C ARG A 165 4.93 -11.56 5.46
N GLN A 166 3.68 -11.96 5.53
CA GLN A 166 2.53 -11.12 5.20
C GLN A 166 1.67 -10.93 6.44
N TRP A 167 1.17 -9.72 6.59
CA TRP A 167 0.18 -9.34 7.60
C TRP A 167 -1.06 -8.76 6.90
N SER A 168 -2.24 -9.27 7.24
CA SER A 168 -3.54 -8.81 6.75
C SER A 168 -4.51 -8.52 7.91
#